data_4c109d2cccf5d04e3b52f2f6afd73488
#
_entry.id   4c109d2cccf5d04e3b52f2f6afd73488
#
_cell.length_a   1.000
_cell.length_b   1.000
_cell.length_c   1.000
_cell.angle_alpha   90.00
_cell.angle_beta   90.00
_cell.angle_gamma   90.00
#
_symmetry.space_group_name_H-M   'P 1'
#
loop_
_entity.id
_entity.type
_entity.pdbx_description
1 polymer ?
#
loop_
_entity_poly.entity_id
_entity_poly.type
_entity_poly.pdbx_seq_one_letter_code
_entity_poly.pdbx_strand_id
1 'polypeptide(L)'
;MEFSNNAICKITGRHCVGFNQKNDAQITVEVFDDRFVFKNQSIYLAEYDLDDILNIDGRYEYVEKGSLLYQETEPKFERNYFLEIESFKNTVVLQVEDSSELLNFVEIARELFMG
;
A
#
# COMPACT_ATOMS: atom_id res chain seq x y z
N MET A 1 22.23 -8.86 -23.07
CA MET A 1 21.32 -9.49 -22.11
C MET A 1 20.36 -8.45 -21.58
N GLU A 2 19.12 -8.70 -21.74
CA GLU A 2 18.12 -7.77 -21.24
C GLU A 2 17.58 -8.27 -19.91
N PHE A 3 17.61 -7.40 -18.94
CA PHE A 3 16.91 -7.64 -17.68
C PHE A 3 15.52 -7.05 -17.79
N SER A 4 14.54 -7.86 -17.47
CA SER A 4 13.19 -7.34 -17.35
C SER A 4 13.16 -6.43 -16.13
N ASN A 5 12.97 -5.12 -16.36
CA ASN A 5 12.79 -4.14 -15.30
C ASN A 5 11.32 -3.90 -15.01
N ASN A 6 10.45 -4.74 -15.57
CA ASN A 6 9.02 -4.61 -15.35
C ASN A 6 8.65 -5.23 -14.01
N ALA A 7 7.95 -4.47 -13.21
CA ALA A 7 7.39 -4.98 -11.98
C ALA A 7 6.34 -6.05 -12.27
N ILE A 8 6.31 -7.09 -11.45
CA ILE A 8 5.29 -8.14 -11.54
C ILE A 8 3.93 -7.56 -11.20
N CYS A 9 3.89 -6.70 -10.18
CA CYS A 9 2.72 -5.92 -9.84
C CYS A 9 3.15 -4.61 -9.19
N LYS A 10 2.23 -3.65 -9.17
CA LYS A 10 2.48 -2.36 -8.53
C LYS A 10 1.17 -1.78 -8.02
N ILE A 11 1.28 -0.93 -7.02
CA ILE A 11 0.14 -0.21 -6.46
C ILE A 11 0.60 1.16 -5.99
N THR A 12 -0.28 2.14 -6.10
CA THR A 12 -0.02 3.49 -5.61
C THR A 12 -1.03 3.82 -4.53
N GLY A 13 -0.54 4.39 -3.44
CA GLY A 13 -1.38 4.81 -2.33
C GLY A 13 -0.83 6.08 -1.69
N ARG A 14 -1.60 6.63 -0.75
CA ARG A 14 -1.20 7.80 0.01
C ARG A 14 -0.42 7.36 1.25
N HIS A 15 0.71 8.00 1.47
CA HIS A 15 1.57 7.69 2.61
C HIS A 15 0.89 7.96 3.94
N CYS A 16 0.87 6.97 4.81
CA CYS A 16 0.43 7.12 6.19
C CYS A 16 1.58 6.94 7.16
N VAL A 17 2.33 5.86 7.03
CA VAL A 17 3.44 5.51 7.91
C VAL A 17 4.53 4.80 7.10
N GLY A 18 5.77 4.95 7.52
CA GLY A 18 6.86 4.10 7.05
C GLY A 18 8.08 4.84 6.50
N PHE A 19 7.88 5.99 5.91
CA PHE A 19 8.96 6.79 5.34
C PHE A 19 8.91 8.22 5.86
N ASN A 20 10.01 8.93 5.70
CA ASN A 20 10.04 10.34 6.04
C ASN A 20 9.40 11.15 4.89
N GLN A 21 8.09 10.97 4.75
CA GLN A 21 7.30 11.60 3.71
C GLN A 21 6.10 12.28 4.34
N LYS A 22 5.54 13.24 3.63
CA LYS A 22 4.29 13.88 4.07
C LYS A 22 3.15 12.86 4.06
N ASN A 23 2.20 13.03 4.97
CA ASN A 23 0.91 12.36 4.84
C ASN A 23 0.34 12.82 3.49
N ASP A 24 -0.30 11.97 2.75
CA ASP A 24 -0.81 12.22 1.41
C ASP A 24 0.21 12.14 0.28
N ALA A 25 1.50 12.00 0.56
CA ALA A 25 2.47 11.75 -0.50
C ALA A 25 2.09 10.48 -1.27
N GLN A 26 2.16 10.53 -2.58
CA GLN A 26 1.85 9.38 -3.43
C GLN A 26 3.04 8.43 -3.45
N ILE A 27 2.84 7.25 -2.90
CA ILE A 27 3.88 6.23 -2.86
C ILE A 27 3.48 5.08 -3.78
N THR A 28 4.37 4.71 -4.67
CA THR A 28 4.19 3.55 -5.53
C THR A 28 5.07 2.41 -5.02
N VAL A 29 4.48 1.25 -4.84
CA VAL A 29 5.17 0.03 -4.51
C VAL A 29 5.25 -0.81 -5.77
N GLU A 30 6.45 -1.11 -6.20
CA GLU A 30 6.71 -1.99 -7.34
C GLU A 30 7.31 -3.29 -6.83
N VAL A 31 6.71 -4.41 -7.18
CA VAL A 31 7.16 -5.73 -6.74
C VAL A 31 7.83 -6.45 -7.89
N PHE A 32 9.07 -6.84 -7.66
CA PHE A 32 9.86 -7.63 -8.59
C PHE A 32 10.01 -9.06 -8.04
N ASP A 33 10.63 -9.93 -8.80
CA ASP A 33 10.79 -11.34 -8.40
C ASP A 33 11.68 -11.53 -7.16
N ASP A 34 12.49 -10.54 -6.84
CA ASP A 34 13.46 -10.61 -5.74
C ASP A 34 13.35 -9.47 -4.71
N ARG A 35 12.53 -8.45 -4.98
CA ARG A 35 12.50 -7.27 -4.11
C ARG A 35 11.25 -6.42 -4.28
N PHE A 36 11.03 -5.55 -3.30
CA PHE A 36 10.02 -4.48 -3.33
C PHE A 36 10.74 -3.15 -3.44
N VAL A 37 10.28 -2.29 -4.33
CA VAL A 37 10.82 -0.94 -4.52
C VAL A 37 9.75 0.08 -4.21
N PHE A 38 10.09 1.06 -3.38
CA PHE A 38 9.18 2.13 -2.98
C PHE A 38 9.63 3.44 -3.59
N LYS A 39 8.69 4.14 -4.22
CA LYS A 39 8.97 5.40 -4.92
C LYS A 39 7.92 6.46 -4.57
N ASN A 40 8.37 7.71 -4.49
CA ASN A 40 7.47 8.86 -4.51
C ASN A 40 7.54 9.43 -5.92
N GLN A 41 6.50 9.18 -6.73
CA GLN A 41 6.51 9.46 -8.16
C GLN A 41 7.69 8.72 -8.83
N SER A 42 8.65 9.42 -9.39
CA SER A 42 9.83 8.78 -9.98
C SER A 42 11.03 8.75 -9.04
N ILE A 43 10.88 9.27 -7.82
CA ILE A 43 11.97 9.34 -6.84
C ILE A 43 12.03 8.05 -6.03
N TYR A 44 13.17 7.38 -6.08
CA TYR A 44 13.43 6.18 -5.30
C TYR A 44 13.50 6.51 -3.81
N LEU A 45 12.78 5.75 -2.99
CA LEU A 45 12.78 5.90 -1.54
C LEU A 45 13.50 4.77 -0.84
N ALA A 46 13.15 3.53 -1.17
CA ALA A 46 13.69 2.36 -0.49
C ALA A 46 13.51 1.11 -1.33
N GLU A 47 14.29 0.09 -1.00
CA GLU A 47 14.23 -1.21 -1.62
C GLU A 47 14.36 -2.27 -0.53
N TYR A 48 13.44 -3.21 -0.50
CA TYR A 48 13.45 -4.31 0.47
C TYR A 48 13.52 -5.63 -0.28
N ASP A 49 14.46 -6.48 0.10
CA ASP A 49 14.52 -7.84 -0.43
C ASP A 49 13.30 -8.64 0.06
N LEU A 50 12.90 -9.65 -0.69
CA LEU A 50 11.79 -10.50 -0.28
C LEU A 50 12.03 -11.12 1.10
N ASP A 51 13.27 -11.45 1.42
CA ASP A 51 13.64 -12.01 2.72
C ASP A 51 13.42 -11.03 3.88
N ASP A 52 13.36 -9.74 3.61
CA ASP A 52 13.09 -8.71 4.62
C ASP A 52 11.61 -8.58 4.94
N ILE A 53 10.74 -9.07 4.07
CA ILE A 53 9.29 -8.91 4.22
C ILE A 53 8.75 -9.96 5.19
N LEU A 54 8.05 -9.51 6.21
CA LEU A 54 7.41 -10.37 7.21
C LEU A 54 5.96 -10.66 6.87
N ASN A 55 5.23 -9.67 6.41
CA ASN A 55 3.83 -9.82 6.09
C ASN A 55 3.34 -8.69 5.17
N ILE A 56 2.35 -9.01 4.36
CA ILE A 56 1.64 -8.05 3.53
C ILE A 56 0.16 -8.26 3.78
N ASP A 57 -0.55 -7.20 4.09
CA ASP A 57 -1.97 -7.29 4.39
C ASP A 57 -2.74 -6.11 3.80
N GLY A 58 -3.97 -6.38 3.43
CA GLY A 58 -4.93 -5.36 3.05
C GLY A 58 -6.03 -5.31 4.10
N ARG A 59 -6.36 -4.12 4.57
CA ARG A 59 -7.42 -3.96 5.56
C ARG A 59 -8.28 -2.75 5.22
N TYR A 60 -9.42 -2.67 5.86
CA TYR A 60 -10.27 -1.48 5.72
C TYR A 60 -10.74 -1.01 7.08
N GLU A 61 -11.06 0.27 7.14
CA GLU A 61 -11.65 0.91 8.32
C GLU A 61 -12.88 1.68 7.89
N TYR A 62 -13.89 1.68 8.73
CA TYR A 62 -15.07 2.52 8.53
C TYR A 62 -14.81 3.88 9.12
N VAL A 63 -15.04 4.90 8.32
CA VAL A 63 -14.96 6.29 8.76
C VAL A 63 -16.35 6.89 8.63
N GLU A 64 -16.84 7.46 9.72
CA GLU A 64 -18.12 8.15 9.69
C GLU A 64 -18.00 9.42 8.89
N LYS A 65 -18.80 9.54 7.83
CA LYS A 65 -18.96 10.76 7.08
C LYS A 65 -20.31 11.37 7.47
N GLY A 66 -20.26 12.27 8.43
CA GLY A 66 -21.44 13.03 8.79
C GLY A 66 -21.09 14.51 8.80
N SER A 67 -21.94 15.31 8.22
CA SER A 67 -21.87 16.74 8.46
C SER A 67 -22.68 17.03 9.72
N LEU A 68 -22.02 17.56 10.72
CA LEU A 68 -22.69 18.00 11.93
C LEU A 68 -23.65 19.16 11.69
N LEU A 69 -23.57 19.76 10.51
CA LEU A 69 -24.41 20.87 10.11
C LEU A 69 -25.78 20.45 9.60
N TYR A 70 -25.92 19.18 9.23
CA TYR A 70 -27.17 18.65 8.73
C TYR A 70 -27.67 17.59 9.69
N GLN A 71 -28.92 17.69 10.04
CA GLN A 71 -29.57 16.69 10.88
C GLN A 71 -29.87 15.46 10.03
N GLU A 72 -28.83 14.75 9.68
CA GLU A 72 -29.01 13.46 9.02
C GLU A 72 -29.40 12.45 10.08
N THR A 73 -30.47 11.73 9.79
CA THR A 73 -31.01 10.73 10.70
C THR A 73 -30.20 9.45 10.74
N GLU A 74 -29.33 9.25 9.74
CA GLU A 74 -28.49 8.08 9.64
C GLU A 74 -27.04 8.48 9.37
N PRO A 75 -26.08 7.99 10.20
CA PRO A 75 -24.68 8.24 9.91
C PRO A 75 -24.28 7.50 8.64
N LYS A 76 -23.52 8.19 7.79
CA LYS A 76 -22.95 7.59 6.59
C LYS A 76 -21.54 7.16 6.90
N PHE A 77 -21.23 5.92 6.58
CA PHE A 77 -19.89 5.37 6.76
C PHE A 77 -19.25 5.17 5.39
N GLU A 78 -17.98 5.50 5.32
CA GLU A 78 -17.15 5.22 4.17
C GLU A 78 -16.06 4.25 4.57
N ARG A 79 -15.70 3.36 3.66
CA ARG A 79 -14.58 2.44 3.88
C ARG A 79 -13.31 3.07 3.34
N ASN A 80 -12.30 3.13 4.18
CA ASN A 80 -10.96 3.45 3.75
C ASN A 80 -10.13 2.17 3.72
N TYR A 81 -9.40 1.96 2.64
CA TYR A 81 -8.61 0.76 2.42
C TYR A 81 -7.14 1.06 2.60
N PHE A 82 -6.43 0.15 3.26
CA PHE A 82 -5.03 0.34 3.60
C PHE A 82 -4.23 -0.89 3.19
N LEU A 83 -3.06 -0.62 2.62
CA LEU A 83 -2.04 -1.63 2.39
C LEU A 83 -1.03 -1.53 3.52
N GLU A 84 -0.75 -2.65 4.19
CA GLU A 84 0.25 -2.71 5.24
C GLU A 84 1.33 -3.71 4.84
N ILE A 85 2.57 -3.25 4.82
CA ILE A 85 3.73 -4.08 4.51
C ILE A 85 4.65 -4.06 5.72
N GLU A 86 4.77 -5.20 6.41
CA GLU A 86 5.68 -5.35 7.54
C GLU A 86 7.00 -5.92 7.07
N SER A 87 8.09 -5.30 7.51
CA SER A 87 9.43 -5.80 7.23
C SER A 87 10.29 -5.70 8.48
N PHE A 88 11.47 -6.31 8.42
CA PHE A 88 12.44 -6.18 9.51
C PHE A 88 12.94 -4.75 9.67
N LYS A 89 12.80 -3.93 8.66
CA LYS A 89 13.26 -2.54 8.70
C LYS A 89 12.22 -1.59 9.27
N ASN A 90 10.97 -1.73 8.85
CA ASN A 90 9.86 -0.90 9.32
C ASN A 90 8.53 -1.46 8.81
N THR A 91 7.46 -0.82 9.22
CA THR A 91 6.11 -1.09 8.71
C THR A 91 5.69 0.09 7.83
N VAL A 92 5.25 -0.21 6.62
CA VAL A 92 4.74 0.79 5.68
C VAL A 92 3.23 0.65 5.57
N VAL A 93 2.52 1.76 5.72
CA VAL A 93 1.06 1.78 5.57
C VAL A 93 0.70 2.84 4.52
N LEU A 94 -0.05 2.42 3.53
CA LEU A 94 -0.54 3.30 2.46
C LEU A 94 -2.05 3.21 2.38
N GLN A 95 -2.71 4.34 2.19
CA GLN A 95 -4.15 4.37 1.95
C GLN A 95 -4.39 4.21 0.44
N VAL A 96 -5.17 3.20 0.08
CA VAL A 96 -5.46 2.84 -1.31
C VAL A 96 -6.93 3.13 -1.61
N GLU A 97 -7.22 3.71 -2.76
CA GLU A 97 -8.59 4.07 -3.11
C GLU A 97 -9.41 2.89 -3.63
N ASP A 98 -8.79 2.02 -4.42
CA ASP A 98 -9.49 0.92 -5.08
C ASP A 98 -9.26 -0.39 -4.33
N SER A 99 -10.33 -0.95 -3.76
CA SER A 99 -10.26 -2.20 -3.02
C SER A 99 -9.91 -3.41 -3.89
N SER A 100 -10.34 -3.41 -5.15
CA SER A 100 -10.03 -4.50 -6.07
C SER A 100 -8.56 -4.52 -6.41
N GLU A 101 -7.99 -3.35 -6.63
CA GLU A 101 -6.55 -3.20 -6.88
C GLU A 101 -5.73 -3.64 -5.66
N LEU A 102 -6.18 -3.29 -4.47
CA LEU A 102 -5.53 -3.69 -3.22
C LEU A 102 -5.53 -5.21 -3.06
N LEU A 103 -6.68 -5.85 -3.23
CA LEU A 103 -6.81 -7.30 -3.11
C LEU A 103 -5.91 -8.03 -4.11
N ASN A 104 -5.93 -7.58 -5.35
CA ASN A 104 -5.12 -8.18 -6.41
C ASN A 104 -3.63 -8.05 -6.10
N PHE A 105 -3.21 -6.87 -5.66
CA PHE A 105 -1.81 -6.64 -5.28
C PHE A 105 -1.38 -7.54 -4.13
N VAL A 106 -2.17 -7.61 -3.06
CA VAL A 106 -1.85 -8.41 -1.88
C VAL A 106 -1.74 -9.89 -2.24
N GLU A 107 -2.66 -10.39 -3.06
CA GLU A 107 -2.66 -11.77 -3.51
C GLU A 107 -1.39 -12.13 -4.26
N ILE A 108 -1.04 -11.32 -5.26
CA ILE A 108 0.15 -11.56 -6.07
C ILE A 108 1.42 -11.43 -5.25
N ALA A 109 1.52 -10.39 -4.44
CA ALA A 109 2.71 -10.14 -3.62
C ALA A 109 2.93 -11.24 -2.59
N ARG A 110 1.86 -11.73 -1.96
CA ARG A 110 1.95 -12.82 -1.00
C ARG A 110 2.46 -14.11 -1.62
N GLU A 111 2.02 -14.43 -2.81
CA GLU A 111 2.50 -15.62 -3.51
C GLU A 111 4.00 -15.59 -3.72
N LEU A 112 4.56 -14.42 -3.98
CA LEU A 112 5.98 -14.27 -4.23
C LEU A 112 6.83 -14.51 -2.99
N PHE A 113 6.43 -13.95 -1.84
CA PHE A 113 7.27 -14.07 -0.65
C PHE A 113 6.93 -15.26 0.23
N MET A 114 5.76 -15.84 0.09
CA MET A 114 5.36 -17.05 0.83
C MET A 114 5.57 -18.33 0.02
N GLY A 115 5.69 -18.16 -1.26
CA GLY A 115 5.89 -19.27 -2.16
C GLY A 115 7.30 -19.81 -2.13
#